data_ede1493c248d4eeec32a2922729b6235
#
_entry.id   ede1493c248d4eeec32a2922729b6235
#
_cell.length_a   1.000
_cell.length_b   1.000
_cell.length_c   1.000
_cell.angle_alpha   90.00
_cell.angle_beta   90.00
_cell.angle_gamma   90.00
#
_symmetry.space_group_name_H-M   'P 1'
#
loop_
_entity.id
_entity.type
_entity.pdbx_description
1 polymer ?
#
loop_
_entity_poly.entity_id
_entity_poly.type
_entity_poly.pdbx_seq_one_letter_code
_entity_poly.pdbx_strand_id
1 'polypeptide(L)'
;MAMGLTRAFLFLFFIMQTWAQHGPLEVVGVVDGVAYLSPRLQTQTSYHQIHWRRNNSVKITSRDSKGKVWYTNSTYKGRLELFPNNTLKISCLQKNDSSMYQVYLEDEVGKEYTENILLTVYELVPKPTVNAKVIRGDLTWCKATLECSVGLEGVTYEWIPPSKLPLEDAGASEQHVSFDPLIETYTCKVSNPVSSNNASLTYRHPCSWTGDSSAAAACTTTSMLVVLGHLLPLFFLLSLA
;
A
#
# COMPACT_ATOMS: atom_id res chain seq x y z
N MET A 1 38.97 -23.89 37.02
CA MET A 1 39.08 -23.27 35.67
C MET A 1 37.77 -23.17 34.89
N ALA A 2 36.59 -23.52 35.43
CA ALA A 2 35.32 -23.52 34.72
C ALA A 2 34.54 -22.17 34.75
N MET A 3 34.92 -21.23 35.63
CA MET A 3 34.20 -19.96 35.78
C MET A 3 34.58 -18.87 34.77
N GLY A 4 35.66 -19.02 34.02
CA GLY A 4 36.11 -18.03 33.03
C GLY A 4 35.40 -18.14 31.67
N LEU A 5 35.06 -19.37 31.24
CA LEU A 5 34.45 -19.60 29.94
C LEU A 5 32.98 -19.11 29.89
N THR A 6 32.22 -19.29 30.95
CA THR A 6 30.82 -18.88 31.01
C THR A 6 30.64 -17.35 30.96
N ARG A 7 31.56 -16.58 31.52
CA ARG A 7 31.52 -15.09 31.42
C ARG A 7 31.91 -14.62 30.03
N ALA A 8 32.84 -15.26 29.34
CA ALA A 8 33.21 -14.90 27.97
C ALA A 8 32.06 -15.17 26.97
N PHE A 9 31.34 -16.30 27.14
CA PHE A 9 30.18 -16.63 26.31
C PHE A 9 29.00 -15.64 26.51
N LEU A 10 28.74 -15.23 27.75
CA LEU A 10 27.72 -14.22 28.03
C LEU A 10 28.07 -12.85 27.43
N PHE A 11 29.33 -12.45 27.45
CA PHE A 11 29.78 -11.20 26.81
C PHE A 11 29.66 -11.23 25.28
N LEU A 12 30.00 -12.37 24.65
CA LEU A 12 29.82 -12.54 23.20
C LEU A 12 28.34 -12.55 22.81
N PHE A 13 27.46 -13.12 23.63
CA PHE A 13 26.00 -13.08 23.39
C PHE A 13 25.44 -11.65 23.51
N PHE A 14 25.93 -10.85 24.45
CA PHE A 14 25.53 -9.44 24.59
C PHE A 14 26.04 -8.55 23.43
N ILE A 15 27.24 -8.82 22.91
CA ILE A 15 27.77 -8.09 21.74
C ILE A 15 27.00 -8.44 20.46
N MET A 16 26.53 -9.68 20.31
CA MET A 16 25.69 -10.09 19.16
C MET A 16 24.31 -9.43 19.16
N GLN A 17 23.75 -9.08 20.31
CA GLN A 17 22.43 -8.43 20.41
C GLN A 17 22.44 -6.92 20.09
N THR A 18 23.61 -6.27 20.03
CA THR A 18 23.70 -4.81 19.74
C THR A 18 23.77 -4.50 18.24
N TRP A 19 23.83 -5.50 17.39
CA TRP A 19 23.79 -5.34 15.92
C TRP A 19 22.43 -5.69 15.34
N ALA A 20 21.36 -5.30 16.03
CA ALA A 20 20.08 -5.17 15.38
C ALA A 20 20.19 -3.99 14.40
N GLN A 21 20.71 -4.25 13.20
CA GLN A 21 20.58 -3.33 12.08
C GLN A 21 19.08 -3.09 11.94
N HIS A 22 18.65 -1.88 12.30
CA HIS A 22 17.29 -1.44 12.01
C HIS A 22 17.18 -1.48 10.49
N GLY A 23 16.38 -2.41 9.99
CA GLY A 23 16.06 -2.48 8.57
C GLY A 23 15.53 -1.13 8.06
N PRO A 24 15.43 -0.95 6.76
CA PRO A 24 14.86 0.26 6.19
C PRO A 24 13.49 0.51 6.81
N LEU A 25 13.15 1.77 7.03
CA LEU A 25 11.79 2.13 7.43
C LEU A 25 10.83 1.71 6.32
N GLU A 26 9.82 0.92 6.64
CA GLU A 26 8.82 0.49 5.68
C GLU A 26 7.60 1.41 5.72
N VAL A 27 7.17 1.87 4.55
CA VAL A 27 5.96 2.66 4.34
C VAL A 27 5.09 1.93 3.33
N VAL A 28 3.84 1.77 3.68
CA VAL A 28 2.84 1.13 2.81
C VAL A 28 1.90 2.19 2.27
N GLY A 29 1.64 2.17 0.97
CA GLY A 29 0.70 3.05 0.29
C GLY A 29 -0.31 2.28 -0.55
N VAL A 30 -1.38 2.97 -0.93
CA VAL A 30 -2.41 2.47 -1.85
C VAL A 30 -2.34 3.26 -3.17
N VAL A 31 -2.55 2.59 -4.29
CA VAL A 31 -2.66 3.24 -5.61
C VAL A 31 -3.68 4.38 -5.54
N ASP A 32 -3.38 5.50 -6.19
CA ASP A 32 -4.13 6.76 -6.15
C ASP A 32 -4.14 7.48 -4.78
N GLY A 33 -3.56 6.89 -3.75
CA GLY A 33 -3.42 7.45 -2.42
C GLY A 33 -2.24 8.41 -2.26
N VAL A 34 -1.85 8.63 -1.01
CA VAL A 34 -0.74 9.51 -0.60
C VAL A 34 0.19 8.76 0.33
N ALA A 35 1.50 8.87 0.12
CA ALA A 35 2.51 8.40 1.07
C ALA A 35 3.31 9.58 1.65
N TYR A 36 3.70 9.43 2.91
CA TYR A 36 4.60 10.34 3.62
C TYR A 36 5.85 9.57 4.04
N LEU A 37 6.97 9.90 3.40
CA LEU A 37 8.26 9.32 3.72
C LEU A 37 8.95 10.24 4.73
N SER A 38 8.86 9.88 6.02
CA SER A 38 9.35 10.71 7.12
C SER A 38 10.63 10.12 7.69
N PRO A 39 11.78 10.80 7.56
CA PRO A 39 13.02 10.36 8.17
C PRO A 39 12.92 10.30 9.70
N ARG A 40 13.53 9.29 10.31
CA ARG A 40 13.69 9.19 11.77
C ARG A 40 14.82 10.08 12.30
N LEU A 41 15.76 10.43 11.42
CA LEU A 41 16.87 11.33 11.73
C LEU A 41 16.36 12.75 11.99
N GLN A 42 15.72 12.93 13.15
CA GLN A 42 15.36 14.23 13.69
C GLN A 42 16.49 14.65 14.63
N THR A 43 17.62 15.03 14.06
CA THR A 43 18.66 15.68 14.88
C THR A 43 18.20 17.11 15.23
N GLN A 44 18.59 17.61 16.41
CA GLN A 44 18.31 18.97 16.86
C GLN A 44 19.03 20.04 16.02
N THR A 45 19.77 19.64 14.99
CA THR A 45 20.55 20.51 14.10
C THR A 45 19.75 20.85 12.86
N SER A 46 19.80 22.11 12.45
CA SER A 46 19.34 22.53 11.13
C SER A 46 20.22 21.89 10.06
N TYR A 47 19.60 21.35 9.03
CA TYR A 47 20.34 20.79 7.89
C TYR A 47 20.57 21.87 6.85
N HIS A 48 21.84 21.98 6.41
CA HIS A 48 22.28 22.92 5.40
C HIS A 48 21.73 22.53 4.01
N GLN A 49 21.76 21.24 3.69
CA GLN A 49 21.25 20.71 2.43
C GLN A 49 20.51 19.41 2.63
N ILE A 50 19.45 19.20 1.83
CA ILE A 50 18.64 17.99 1.85
C ILE A 50 18.36 17.57 0.42
N HIS A 51 18.46 16.28 0.16
CA HIS A 51 17.95 15.74 -1.09
C HIS A 51 17.41 14.31 -0.94
N TRP A 52 16.41 14.00 -1.72
CA TRP A 52 15.82 12.68 -1.84
C TRP A 52 16.22 12.03 -3.14
N ARG A 53 16.53 10.74 -3.08
CA ARG A 53 16.81 9.89 -4.24
C ARG A 53 15.88 8.68 -4.26
N ARG A 54 15.61 8.19 -5.45
CA ARG A 54 14.96 6.90 -5.68
C ARG A 54 16.01 5.91 -6.19
N ASN A 55 16.00 4.66 -5.70
CA ASN A 55 16.95 3.60 -6.05
C ASN A 55 18.42 4.06 -5.96
N ASN A 56 18.75 4.88 -4.98
CA ASN A 56 20.09 5.42 -4.72
C ASN A 56 20.71 6.25 -5.89
N SER A 57 20.02 6.39 -7.01
CA SER A 57 20.57 6.98 -8.23
C SER A 57 19.83 8.23 -8.70
N VAL A 58 18.51 8.21 -8.71
CA VAL A 58 17.69 9.28 -9.30
C VAL A 58 17.32 10.32 -8.24
N LYS A 59 17.92 11.50 -8.30
CA LYS A 59 17.54 12.64 -7.45
C LYS A 59 16.16 13.15 -7.86
N ILE A 60 15.21 13.19 -6.93
CA ILE A 60 13.81 13.57 -7.19
C ILE A 60 13.44 14.93 -6.62
N THR A 61 14.02 15.32 -5.48
CA THR A 61 13.85 16.65 -4.89
C THR A 61 15.06 17.05 -4.04
N SER A 62 15.23 18.34 -3.82
CA SER A 62 16.23 18.89 -2.91
C SER A 62 15.79 20.23 -2.35
N ARG A 63 16.34 20.59 -1.18
CA ARG A 63 16.24 21.89 -0.54
C ARG A 63 17.61 22.39 -0.15
N ASP A 64 17.93 23.64 -0.44
CA ASP A 64 19.19 24.29 -0.04
C ASP A 64 19.08 24.94 1.34
N SER A 65 20.23 25.51 1.80
CA SER A 65 20.35 26.26 3.05
C SER A 65 19.44 27.50 3.14
N LYS A 66 19.00 28.03 2.01
CA LYS A 66 18.07 29.17 1.93
C LYS A 66 16.60 28.74 1.96
N GLY A 67 16.33 27.43 2.09
CA GLY A 67 15.00 26.87 2.12
C GLY A 67 14.34 26.72 0.75
N LYS A 68 15.05 27.02 -0.35
CA LYS A 68 14.53 26.87 -1.70
C LYS A 68 14.45 25.39 -2.10
N VAL A 69 13.29 24.95 -2.56
CA VAL A 69 13.02 23.57 -2.97
C VAL A 69 13.02 23.46 -4.48
N TRP A 70 13.66 22.41 -4.99
CA TRP A 70 13.62 22.03 -6.40
C TRP A 70 13.08 20.62 -6.55
N TYR A 71 12.24 20.43 -7.56
CA TYR A 71 11.74 19.13 -7.98
C TYR A 71 12.29 18.81 -9.36
N THR A 72 12.85 17.62 -9.52
CA THR A 72 13.32 17.16 -10.83
C THR A 72 12.14 16.93 -11.77
N ASN A 73 12.32 17.27 -13.05
CA ASN A 73 11.30 16.98 -14.06
C ASN A 73 11.30 15.47 -14.34
N SER A 74 10.35 14.77 -13.76
CA SER A 74 10.27 13.30 -13.80
C SER A 74 8.81 12.86 -13.84
N THR A 75 8.57 11.56 -13.77
CA THR A 75 7.25 10.94 -13.59
C THR A 75 6.49 11.43 -12.35
N TYR A 76 7.18 12.14 -11.44
CA TYR A 76 6.60 12.73 -10.22
C TYR A 76 6.08 14.16 -10.38
N LYS A 77 6.10 14.73 -11.60
CA LYS A 77 5.70 16.14 -11.82
C LYS A 77 4.32 16.44 -11.21
N GLY A 78 4.28 17.41 -10.30
CA GLY A 78 3.05 17.82 -9.60
C GLY A 78 2.57 16.88 -8.49
N ARG A 79 3.31 15.78 -8.21
CA ARG A 79 2.93 14.80 -7.20
C ARG A 79 3.80 14.84 -5.92
N LEU A 80 4.91 15.60 -5.93
CA LEU A 80 5.83 15.70 -4.80
C LEU A 80 5.62 16.98 -4.01
N GLU A 81 5.77 16.87 -2.69
CA GLU A 81 5.86 17.99 -1.77
C GLU A 81 6.90 17.69 -0.68
N LEU A 82 7.89 18.56 -0.51
CA LEU A 82 8.91 18.44 0.53
C LEU A 82 8.57 19.37 1.69
N PHE A 83 8.25 18.79 2.85
CA PHE A 83 7.92 19.52 4.06
C PHE A 83 9.15 20.10 4.78
N PRO A 84 8.99 21.13 5.63
CA PRO A 84 10.09 21.70 6.43
C PRO A 84 10.78 20.67 7.33
N ASN A 85 10.05 19.67 7.83
CA ASN A 85 10.59 18.58 8.65
C ASN A 85 11.25 17.46 7.82
N ASN A 86 11.58 17.72 6.57
CA ASN A 86 12.24 16.81 5.64
C ASN A 86 11.36 15.62 5.15
N THR A 87 10.12 15.54 5.57
CA THR A 87 9.17 14.55 5.05
C THR A 87 8.91 14.79 3.56
N LEU A 88 9.03 13.75 2.77
CA LEU A 88 8.63 13.74 1.37
C LEU A 88 7.22 13.17 1.24
N LYS A 89 6.28 13.96 0.75
CA LYS A 89 4.94 13.51 0.37
C LYS A 89 4.92 13.15 -1.12
N ILE A 90 4.32 12.02 -1.43
CA ILE A 90 4.05 11.57 -2.80
C ILE A 90 2.54 11.37 -2.92
N SER A 91 1.89 12.12 -3.79
CA SER A 91 0.44 12.06 -4.04
C SER A 91 0.11 11.24 -5.29
N CYS A 92 -1.14 10.76 -5.41
CA CYS A 92 -1.62 9.93 -6.51
C CYS A 92 -0.63 8.80 -6.81
N LEU A 93 -0.40 7.98 -5.80
CA LEU A 93 0.57 6.88 -5.85
C LEU A 93 0.28 5.93 -7.01
N GLN A 94 1.34 5.51 -7.67
CA GLN A 94 1.31 4.48 -8.71
C GLN A 94 2.03 3.23 -8.22
N LYS A 95 1.65 2.06 -8.71
CA LYS A 95 2.34 0.80 -8.36
C LYS A 95 3.84 0.88 -8.61
N ASN A 96 4.24 1.57 -9.68
CA ASN A 96 5.64 1.83 -10.02
C ASN A 96 6.36 2.79 -9.06
N ASP A 97 5.68 3.45 -8.14
CA ASP A 97 6.33 4.25 -7.09
C ASP A 97 6.93 3.37 -5.99
N SER A 98 6.57 2.09 -5.92
CA SER A 98 7.22 1.10 -5.05
C SER A 98 8.71 1.07 -5.31
N SER A 99 9.51 1.42 -4.29
CA SER A 99 10.95 1.56 -4.43
C SER A 99 11.62 1.83 -3.09
N MET A 100 12.94 1.65 -3.06
CA MET A 100 13.78 2.22 -2.01
C MET A 100 13.98 3.71 -2.26
N TYR A 101 13.61 4.52 -1.28
CA TYR A 101 13.88 5.96 -1.23
C TYR A 101 14.98 6.23 -0.22
N GLN A 102 15.85 7.16 -0.54
CA GLN A 102 16.95 7.54 0.30
C GLN A 102 16.96 9.05 0.51
N VAL A 103 16.97 9.48 1.75
CA VAL A 103 17.19 10.88 2.12
C VAL A 103 18.64 11.08 2.52
N TYR A 104 19.23 12.15 2.01
CA TYR A 104 20.54 12.67 2.39
C TYR A 104 20.34 14.00 3.08
N LEU A 105 20.93 14.13 4.24
CA LEU A 105 20.85 15.29 5.11
C LEU A 105 22.29 15.73 5.40
N GLU A 106 22.65 16.97 5.08
CA GLU A 106 23.96 17.55 5.36
C GLU A 106 23.81 18.66 6.41
N ASP A 107 24.55 18.59 7.50
CA ASP A 107 24.54 19.60 8.54
C ASP A 107 25.44 20.82 8.20
N GLU A 108 25.47 21.81 9.08
CA GLU A 108 26.23 23.06 8.87
C GLU A 108 27.76 22.86 8.85
N VAL A 109 28.26 21.73 9.36
CA VAL A 109 29.68 21.38 9.35
C VAL A 109 30.05 20.44 8.19
N GLY A 110 29.10 20.15 7.30
CA GLY A 110 29.30 19.30 6.13
C GLY A 110 29.26 17.80 6.40
N LYS A 111 28.73 17.39 7.56
CA LYS A 111 28.56 15.98 7.87
C LYS A 111 27.27 15.45 7.24
N GLU A 112 27.39 14.36 6.51
CA GLU A 112 26.27 13.71 5.81
C GLU A 112 25.63 12.62 6.68
N TYR A 113 24.31 12.57 6.62
CA TYR A 113 23.47 11.53 7.23
C TYR A 113 22.55 10.96 6.13
N THR A 114 22.34 9.66 6.17
CA THR A 114 21.55 8.97 5.16
C THR A 114 20.57 8.01 5.82
N GLU A 115 19.33 8.02 5.37
CA GLU A 115 18.32 7.05 5.80
C GLU A 115 17.59 6.46 4.60
N ASN A 116 17.32 5.16 4.67
CA ASN A 116 16.59 4.41 3.64
C ASN A 116 15.16 4.15 4.10
N ILE A 117 14.21 4.39 3.19
CA ILE A 117 12.79 4.14 3.41
C ILE A 117 12.27 3.31 2.23
N LEU A 118 11.73 2.14 2.51
CA LEU A 118 11.09 1.29 1.52
C LEU A 118 9.62 1.69 1.41
N LEU A 119 9.21 2.19 0.25
CA LEU A 119 7.80 2.38 -0.09
C LEU A 119 7.30 1.19 -0.89
N THR A 120 6.22 0.57 -0.43
CA THR A 120 5.49 -0.46 -1.17
C THR A 120 4.05 0.00 -1.42
N VAL A 121 3.66 0.07 -2.69
CA VAL A 121 2.32 0.54 -3.10
C VAL A 121 1.50 -0.66 -3.56
N TYR A 122 0.33 -0.82 -2.96
CA TYR A 122 -0.62 -1.88 -3.27
C TYR A 122 -1.87 -1.32 -3.96
N GLU A 123 -2.47 -2.14 -4.79
CA GLU A 123 -3.81 -1.90 -5.31
C GLU A 123 -4.85 -2.28 -4.24
N LEU A 124 -6.00 -1.62 -4.25
CA LEU A 124 -7.13 -2.07 -3.45
C LEU A 124 -7.61 -3.43 -3.93
N VAL A 125 -7.89 -4.32 -3.00
CA VAL A 125 -8.45 -5.63 -3.32
C VAL A 125 -9.82 -5.45 -3.93
N PRO A 126 -10.03 -5.82 -5.22
CA PRO A 126 -11.35 -5.77 -5.82
C PRO A 126 -12.26 -6.85 -5.22
N LYS A 127 -13.54 -6.75 -5.45
CA LYS A 127 -14.49 -7.78 -5.00
C LYS A 127 -14.12 -9.12 -5.63
N PRO A 128 -13.87 -10.19 -4.84
CA PRO A 128 -13.56 -11.49 -5.41
C PRO A 128 -14.77 -12.11 -6.10
N THR A 129 -14.49 -12.99 -7.04
CA THR A 129 -15.48 -13.86 -7.62
C THR A 129 -15.47 -15.18 -6.87
N VAL A 130 -16.64 -15.61 -6.43
CA VAL A 130 -16.82 -16.88 -5.74
C VAL A 130 -17.75 -17.76 -6.54
N ASN A 131 -17.33 -18.98 -6.81
CA ASN A 131 -18.06 -19.97 -7.58
C ASN A 131 -18.17 -21.30 -6.82
N ALA A 132 -19.18 -22.07 -7.13
CA ALA A 132 -19.31 -23.44 -6.65
C ALA A 132 -19.40 -24.39 -7.85
N LYS A 133 -18.50 -25.36 -7.91
CA LYS A 133 -18.50 -26.44 -8.86
C LYS A 133 -19.06 -27.70 -8.21
N VAL A 134 -20.27 -28.06 -8.57
CA VAL A 134 -20.91 -29.28 -8.07
C VAL A 134 -20.16 -30.50 -8.59
N ILE A 135 -19.67 -31.32 -7.68
CA ILE A 135 -18.99 -32.58 -7.99
C ILE A 135 -20.03 -33.71 -8.10
N ARG A 136 -20.92 -33.75 -7.09
CA ARG A 136 -22.02 -34.74 -7.03
C ARG A 136 -23.12 -34.21 -6.11
N GLY A 137 -24.35 -34.45 -6.45
CA GLY A 137 -25.50 -34.07 -5.65
C GLY A 137 -26.76 -34.85 -6.04
N ASP A 138 -27.62 -35.05 -5.07
CA ASP A 138 -28.99 -35.58 -5.24
C ASP A 138 -29.95 -34.78 -4.34
N LEU A 139 -31.16 -35.25 -4.14
CA LEU A 139 -32.17 -34.60 -3.32
C LEU A 139 -31.84 -34.59 -1.81
N THR A 140 -30.82 -35.34 -1.38
CA THR A 140 -30.50 -35.51 0.05
C THR A 140 -29.15 -34.94 0.44
N TRP A 141 -28.23 -34.81 -0.52
CA TRP A 141 -26.87 -34.30 -0.24
C TRP A 141 -26.24 -33.64 -1.48
N CYS A 142 -25.26 -32.77 -1.23
CA CYS A 142 -24.48 -32.07 -2.24
C CYS A 142 -23.02 -32.03 -1.86
N LYS A 143 -22.14 -32.36 -2.81
CA LYS A 143 -20.70 -32.17 -2.70
C LYS A 143 -20.25 -31.19 -3.78
N ALA A 144 -19.59 -30.12 -3.38
CA ALA A 144 -19.08 -29.09 -4.27
C ALA A 144 -17.66 -28.64 -3.90
N THR A 145 -16.95 -28.13 -4.88
CA THR A 145 -15.73 -27.33 -4.67
C THR A 145 -16.13 -25.86 -4.75
N LEU A 146 -15.79 -25.09 -3.72
CA LEU A 146 -15.90 -23.64 -3.73
C LEU A 146 -14.57 -23.06 -4.22
N GLU A 147 -14.63 -22.17 -5.19
CA GLU A 147 -13.48 -21.49 -5.77
C GLU A 147 -13.61 -19.98 -5.52
N CYS A 148 -12.56 -19.36 -5.00
CA CYS A 148 -12.49 -17.92 -4.81
C CYS A 148 -11.33 -17.35 -5.64
N SER A 149 -11.61 -16.35 -6.46
CA SER A 149 -10.60 -15.76 -7.33
C SER A 149 -10.71 -14.25 -7.37
N VAL A 150 -9.55 -13.60 -7.53
CA VAL A 150 -9.42 -12.15 -7.75
C VAL A 150 -8.32 -11.89 -8.77
N GLY A 151 -8.51 -10.91 -9.63
CA GLY A 151 -7.49 -10.51 -10.62
C GLY A 151 -6.35 -9.68 -10.02
N LEU A 152 -5.84 -10.06 -8.85
CA LEU A 152 -4.77 -9.35 -8.15
C LEU A 152 -3.81 -10.36 -7.52
N GLU A 153 -2.50 -10.17 -7.76
CA GLU A 153 -1.44 -10.99 -7.17
C GLU A 153 -1.05 -10.49 -5.78
N GLY A 154 -0.41 -11.37 -4.99
CA GLY A 154 0.09 -11.02 -3.65
C GLY A 154 -1.01 -10.82 -2.61
N VAL A 155 -2.12 -11.51 -2.77
CA VAL A 155 -3.24 -11.53 -1.81
C VAL A 155 -3.24 -12.80 -0.98
N THR A 156 -3.90 -12.75 0.17
CA THR A 156 -4.21 -13.91 1.02
C THR A 156 -5.71 -14.18 0.98
N TYR A 157 -6.07 -15.45 1.05
CA TYR A 157 -7.46 -15.92 1.07
C TYR A 157 -7.82 -16.40 2.46
N GLU A 158 -9.04 -16.17 2.87
CA GLU A 158 -9.63 -16.65 4.11
C GLU A 158 -11.09 -17.03 3.86
N TRP A 159 -11.43 -18.30 4.09
CA TRP A 159 -12.81 -18.75 4.04
C TRP A 159 -13.45 -18.67 5.42
N ILE A 160 -14.60 -18.02 5.48
CA ILE A 160 -15.45 -17.93 6.68
C ILE A 160 -16.59 -18.91 6.48
N PRO A 161 -16.58 -20.05 7.20
CA PRO A 161 -17.65 -21.02 7.12
C PRO A 161 -18.89 -20.51 7.84
N PRO A 162 -20.07 -21.03 7.53
CA PRO A 162 -21.21 -20.97 8.43
C PRO A 162 -20.84 -21.70 9.73
N SER A 163 -21.35 -21.25 10.86
CA SER A 163 -20.86 -21.44 12.24
C SER A 163 -20.69 -22.88 12.77
N LYS A 164 -20.74 -23.92 11.93
CA LYS A 164 -20.78 -25.31 12.39
C LYS A 164 -19.86 -26.32 11.67
N LEU A 165 -19.15 -25.93 10.61
CA LEU A 165 -18.30 -26.87 9.85
C LEU A 165 -16.85 -26.37 9.81
N PRO A 166 -15.86 -27.17 10.26
CA PRO A 166 -14.46 -26.88 10.01
C PRO A 166 -14.16 -27.00 8.51
N LEU A 167 -13.48 -26.01 7.94
CA LEU A 167 -12.90 -26.10 6.60
C LEU A 167 -11.53 -26.78 6.69
N GLU A 168 -11.20 -27.61 5.70
CA GLU A 168 -9.92 -28.35 5.70
C GLU A 168 -8.72 -27.41 5.59
N ASP A 169 -8.81 -26.32 4.84
CA ASP A 169 -7.81 -25.27 4.73
C ASP A 169 -8.47 -23.90 4.48
N ALA A 170 -8.72 -23.14 5.54
CA ALA A 170 -9.37 -21.83 5.45
C ALA A 170 -8.55 -20.80 4.66
N GLY A 171 -7.25 -21.03 4.46
CA GLY A 171 -6.34 -20.14 3.71
C GLY A 171 -6.22 -20.46 2.23
N ALA A 172 -6.79 -21.56 1.75
CA ALA A 172 -6.73 -21.92 0.33
C ALA A 172 -7.76 -21.13 -0.50
N SER A 173 -7.44 -20.91 -1.79
CA SER A 173 -8.40 -20.33 -2.75
C SER A 173 -9.54 -21.30 -3.12
N GLU A 174 -9.35 -22.59 -2.87
CA GLU A 174 -10.33 -23.64 -3.14
C GLU A 174 -10.71 -24.38 -1.86
N GLN A 175 -11.99 -24.74 -1.73
CA GLN A 175 -12.52 -25.51 -0.59
C GLN A 175 -13.45 -26.62 -1.09
N HIS A 176 -13.28 -27.80 -0.52
CA HIS A 176 -14.20 -28.91 -0.72
C HIS A 176 -15.23 -28.94 0.41
N VAL A 177 -16.51 -28.95 0.03
CA VAL A 177 -17.60 -28.89 0.99
C VAL A 177 -18.66 -29.95 0.69
N SER A 178 -19.25 -30.49 1.76
CA SER A 178 -20.38 -31.41 1.70
C SER A 178 -21.49 -30.88 2.59
N PHE A 179 -22.72 -30.90 2.11
CA PHE A 179 -23.87 -30.33 2.82
C PHE A 179 -24.98 -31.32 3.05
N ASP A 180 -25.64 -31.18 4.18
CA ASP A 180 -27.03 -31.55 4.33
C ASP A 180 -27.95 -30.45 3.72
N PRO A 181 -29.23 -30.73 3.45
CA PRO A 181 -30.12 -29.79 2.77
C PRO A 181 -30.55 -28.61 3.62
N LEU A 182 -29.58 -27.80 4.04
CA LEU A 182 -29.76 -26.55 4.79
C LEU A 182 -29.32 -25.37 3.93
N ILE A 183 -29.85 -24.18 4.20
CA ILE A 183 -29.37 -22.92 3.60
C ILE A 183 -28.14 -22.48 4.36
N GLU A 184 -26.98 -22.47 3.71
CA GLU A 184 -25.71 -22.06 4.29
C GLU A 184 -24.99 -21.06 3.40
N THR A 185 -24.32 -20.09 4.02
CA THR A 185 -23.55 -19.06 3.32
C THR A 185 -22.08 -19.22 3.63
N TYR A 186 -21.26 -19.32 2.57
CA TYR A 186 -19.80 -19.34 2.62
C TYR A 186 -19.27 -18.02 2.13
N THR A 187 -18.40 -17.39 2.89
CA THR A 187 -17.79 -16.12 2.53
C THR A 187 -16.30 -16.30 2.29
N CYS A 188 -15.84 -15.93 1.11
CA CYS A 188 -14.40 -15.77 0.84
C CYS A 188 -14.02 -14.33 1.10
N LYS A 189 -13.03 -14.12 1.97
CA LYS A 189 -12.36 -12.84 2.22
C LYS A 189 -10.99 -12.88 1.59
N VAL A 190 -10.68 -11.87 0.79
CA VAL A 190 -9.37 -11.67 0.16
C VAL A 190 -8.75 -10.42 0.72
N SER A 191 -7.46 -10.48 1.09
CA SER A 191 -6.77 -9.39 1.78
C SER A 191 -5.36 -9.16 1.23
N ASN A 192 -4.92 -7.92 1.29
CA ASN A 192 -3.53 -7.50 1.17
C ASN A 192 -3.18 -6.52 2.30
N PRO A 193 -1.94 -6.00 2.42
CA PRO A 193 -1.56 -5.11 3.53
C PRO A 193 -2.37 -3.81 3.65
N VAL A 194 -3.10 -3.38 2.62
CA VAL A 194 -3.82 -2.09 2.62
C VAL A 194 -5.34 -2.22 2.60
N SER A 195 -5.86 -3.39 2.23
CA SER A 195 -7.30 -3.56 2.07
C SER A 195 -7.74 -5.02 2.15
N SER A 196 -9.02 -5.21 2.34
CA SER A 196 -9.67 -6.51 2.17
C SER A 196 -11.04 -6.34 1.53
N ASN A 197 -11.48 -7.36 0.82
CA ASN A 197 -12.81 -7.43 0.25
C ASN A 197 -13.33 -8.86 0.34
N ASN A 198 -14.64 -9.03 0.25
CA ASN A 198 -15.25 -10.35 0.36
C ASN A 198 -16.39 -10.54 -0.63
N ALA A 199 -16.71 -11.80 -0.89
CA ALA A 199 -17.90 -12.20 -1.58
C ALA A 199 -18.44 -13.52 -0.99
N SER A 200 -19.74 -13.70 -1.08
CA SER A 200 -20.42 -14.83 -0.47
C SER A 200 -21.19 -15.64 -1.51
N LEU A 201 -21.24 -16.94 -1.26
CA LEU A 201 -22.13 -17.87 -1.94
C LEU A 201 -23.10 -18.46 -0.93
N THR A 202 -24.38 -18.43 -1.25
CA THR A 202 -25.40 -19.09 -0.48
C THR A 202 -25.83 -20.37 -1.20
N TYR A 203 -25.68 -21.48 -0.50
CA TYR A 203 -26.19 -22.77 -0.92
C TYR A 203 -27.70 -22.80 -0.80
N ARG A 204 -28.37 -23.42 -1.75
CA ARG A 204 -29.80 -23.72 -1.72
C ARG A 204 -30.06 -25.14 -2.15
N HIS A 205 -30.86 -25.83 -1.38
CA HIS A 205 -31.34 -27.16 -1.75
C HIS A 205 -32.24 -27.10 -3.00
N PRO A 206 -32.14 -28.05 -3.94
CA PRO A 206 -31.16 -29.10 -4.07
C PRO A 206 -29.93 -28.60 -4.87
N CYS A 207 -28.79 -28.50 -4.22
CA CYS A 207 -27.46 -28.28 -4.80
C CYS A 207 -27.35 -27.09 -5.77
N SER A 208 -27.93 -25.92 -5.42
CA SER A 208 -27.87 -24.67 -6.19
C SER A 208 -27.20 -23.54 -5.39
N TRP A 209 -26.73 -22.50 -6.08
CA TRP A 209 -25.88 -21.43 -5.48
C TRP A 209 -26.23 -20.04 -6.02
N THR A 210 -26.15 -19.01 -5.19
CA THR A 210 -26.44 -17.62 -5.60
C THR A 210 -25.44 -16.61 -4.99
N GLY A 211 -25.00 -15.58 -5.74
CA GLY A 211 -23.99 -14.59 -5.31
C GLY A 211 -24.17 -13.16 -5.87
N ASP A 212 -23.35 -12.17 -5.43
CA ASP A 212 -23.50 -10.71 -5.65
C ASP A 212 -22.35 -10.05 -6.43
N SER A 213 -22.59 -8.93 -7.15
CA SER A 213 -21.61 -8.20 -8.00
C SER A 213 -21.58 -6.66 -7.80
N SER A 214 -20.43 -5.98 -7.96
CA SER A 214 -20.29 -4.50 -8.06
C SER A 214 -18.91 -3.93 -8.50
N ALA A 215 -18.78 -2.60 -8.82
CA ALA A 215 -17.69 -1.92 -9.57
C ALA A 215 -16.93 -0.80 -8.83
N ALA A 216 -15.77 -0.32 -9.36
CA ALA A 216 -14.77 0.58 -8.75
C ALA A 216 -14.59 1.98 -9.43
N ALA A 217 -13.91 2.96 -8.77
CA ALA A 217 -13.67 4.36 -9.20
C ALA A 217 -12.16 4.77 -9.20
N ALA A 218 -11.75 5.73 -10.04
CA ALA A 218 -10.36 6.16 -10.31
C ALA A 218 -10.03 7.61 -9.91
N CYS A 219 -8.73 7.91 -9.66
CA CYS A 219 -8.18 9.22 -9.27
C CYS A 219 -7.79 10.08 -10.49
N THR A 220 -8.22 11.35 -10.53
CA THR A 220 -7.88 12.30 -11.58
C THR A 220 -7.03 13.45 -11.04
N THR A 221 -5.87 13.70 -11.66
CA THR A 221 -5.07 14.89 -11.41
C THR A 221 -5.79 16.10 -12.02
N THR A 222 -6.47 16.89 -11.19
CA THR A 222 -6.94 18.21 -11.61
C THR A 222 -5.75 19.14 -11.81
N SER A 223 -5.27 19.23 -13.06
CA SER A 223 -4.43 20.33 -13.48
C SER A 223 -5.30 21.60 -13.45
N MET A 224 -5.11 22.43 -12.44
CA MET A 224 -5.70 23.78 -12.43
C MET A 224 -5.08 24.57 -13.60
N LEU A 225 -5.71 24.50 -14.75
CA LEU A 225 -5.55 25.52 -15.78
C LEU A 225 -6.17 26.80 -15.21
N VAL A 226 -5.33 27.68 -14.68
CA VAL A 226 -5.71 29.08 -14.46
C VAL A 226 -5.98 29.68 -15.83
N VAL A 227 -7.22 29.63 -16.23
CA VAL A 227 -7.71 30.46 -17.36
C VAL A 227 -7.70 31.90 -16.85
N LEU A 228 -6.59 32.58 -17.09
CA LEU A 228 -6.55 34.05 -17.04
C LEU A 228 -7.49 34.55 -18.13
N GLY A 229 -8.76 34.71 -17.76
CA GLY A 229 -9.73 35.39 -18.56
C GLY A 229 -9.25 36.81 -18.81
N HIS A 230 -8.90 37.10 -20.05
CA HIS A 230 -8.71 38.45 -20.52
C HIS A 230 -10.04 39.19 -20.44
N LEU A 231 -10.29 39.84 -19.32
CA LEU A 231 -11.25 40.95 -19.24
C LEU A 231 -10.60 42.13 -19.96
N LEU A 232 -10.79 42.19 -21.26
CA LEU A 232 -10.63 43.44 -22.00
C LEU A 232 -11.73 44.41 -21.50
N PRO A 233 -11.38 45.61 -21.04
CA PRO A 233 -12.38 46.62 -20.70
C PRO A 233 -13.02 47.14 -21.97
N LEU A 234 -14.31 46.89 -22.13
CA LEU A 234 -15.23 47.60 -23.02
C LEU A 234 -15.48 48.99 -22.46
N PHE A 235 -14.50 49.85 -22.53
CA PHE A 235 -14.64 51.27 -22.31
C PHE A 235 -13.99 52.00 -23.48
N PHE A 236 -14.72 52.15 -24.54
CA PHE A 236 -14.57 53.23 -25.53
C PHE A 236 -15.71 53.10 -26.55
N LEU A 237 -16.80 53.75 -26.28
CA LEU A 237 -17.72 54.26 -27.27
C LEU A 237 -18.93 54.90 -26.57
N LEU A 238 -18.72 56.10 -26.00
CA LEU A 238 -19.82 57.09 -25.75
C LEU A 238 -19.18 58.43 -25.44
N SER A 239 -18.70 59.07 -26.50
CA SER A 239 -18.55 60.53 -26.55
C SER A 239 -18.37 60.97 -28.01
N LEU A 240 -19.45 61.21 -28.69
CA LEU A 240 -19.59 62.13 -29.83
C LEU A 240 -21.03 62.08 -30.31
N ALA A 241 -21.85 62.91 -29.72
CA ALA A 241 -22.94 63.70 -30.33
C ALA A 241 -23.44 64.74 -29.31
#